data_5a7b30bf64cf5253e9ccda18532c0ffc
#
_entry.id   5a7b30bf64cf5253e9ccda18532c0ffc
#
_cell.length_a   1.000
_cell.length_b   1.000
_cell.length_c   1.000
_cell.angle_alpha   90.00
_cell.angle_beta   90.00
_cell.angle_gamma   90.00
#
_symmetry.space_group_name_H-M   'P 1'
#
loop_
_entity.id
_entity.type
_entity.pdbx_description
1 polymer ?
#
loop_
_entity_poly.entity_id
_entity_poly.type
_entity_poly.pdbx_seq_one_letter_code
_entity_poly.pdbx_strand_id
1 'polypeptide(L)'
;MHPSNAFTIDELNANLEDILHETEEAINKRMSNKDLKYTLTDKIKDGKLIVQQGVIAGCSGGNYSNVMAAAHILKQGSSNSHDFSLDVYPSSQPVYLDLVRNGTVSTLLEAGAIFKTAFCGPCFGAGDTPANNAFSIRHTTRNFPNREGSKPGKGQFASVALMDARSIAVTAINGGVLTSSEAIWTTMSKSLTNTTINLCNLGLSGL
;
A
#
# COMPACT_ATOMS: atom_id res chain seq x y z
N MET A 1 1.68 -13.84 9.46
CA MET A 1 2.72 -13.13 8.66
C MET A 1 4.05 -13.76 9.01
N HIS A 2 4.80 -14.24 8.04
CA HIS A 2 6.08 -14.86 8.29
C HIS A 2 7.19 -13.81 8.12
N PRO A 3 8.15 -13.69 9.04
CA PRO A 3 9.22 -12.67 8.95
C PRO A 3 10.07 -12.75 7.67
N SER A 4 10.14 -13.92 7.04
CA SER A 4 10.88 -14.13 5.78
C SER A 4 10.29 -13.36 4.57
N ASN A 5 9.10 -12.80 4.70
CA ASN A 5 8.45 -12.03 3.62
C ASN A 5 8.53 -10.51 3.89
N ALA A 6 9.47 -10.08 4.70
CA ALA A 6 9.73 -8.68 4.99
C ALA A 6 11.06 -8.27 4.36
N PHE A 7 11.03 -7.28 3.50
CA PHE A 7 12.17 -6.75 2.75
C PHE A 7 12.28 -5.24 2.97
N THR A 8 13.47 -4.68 2.89
CA THR A 8 13.59 -3.25 2.62
C THR A 8 13.15 -2.98 1.18
N ILE A 9 12.72 -1.76 0.88
CA ILE A 9 12.32 -1.42 -0.50
C ILE A 9 13.53 -1.53 -1.44
N ASP A 10 14.72 -1.19 -0.97
CA ASP A 10 15.94 -1.31 -1.77
C ASP A 10 16.31 -2.77 -2.04
N GLU A 11 16.20 -3.64 -1.03
CA GLU A 11 16.40 -5.08 -1.20
C GLU A 11 15.39 -5.69 -2.16
N LEU A 12 14.10 -5.29 -2.06
CA LEU A 12 13.07 -5.71 -2.98
C LEU A 12 13.39 -5.26 -4.41
N ASN A 13 13.75 -3.99 -4.59
CA ASN A 13 14.05 -3.44 -5.92
C ASN A 13 15.31 -4.07 -6.54
N ALA A 14 16.30 -4.43 -5.74
CA ALA A 14 17.52 -5.08 -6.21
C ALA A 14 17.30 -6.54 -6.68
N ASN A 15 16.28 -7.22 -6.15
CA ASN A 15 15.97 -8.63 -6.43
C ASN A 15 14.51 -8.81 -6.88
N LEU A 16 13.97 -7.82 -7.58
CA LEU A 16 12.53 -7.68 -7.82
C LEU A 16 11.93 -8.89 -8.53
N GLU A 17 12.52 -9.33 -9.65
CA GLU A 17 12.00 -10.43 -10.45
C GLU A 17 12.00 -11.73 -9.66
N ASP A 18 13.10 -12.04 -8.98
CA ASP A 18 13.24 -13.28 -8.21
C ASP A 18 12.24 -13.34 -7.06
N ILE A 19 12.15 -12.28 -6.25
CA ILE A 19 11.25 -12.22 -5.10
C ILE A 19 9.78 -12.32 -5.53
N LEU A 20 9.39 -11.60 -6.58
CA LEU A 20 8.01 -11.65 -7.07
C LEU A 20 7.68 -12.97 -7.72
N HIS A 21 8.61 -13.56 -8.47
CA HIS A 21 8.44 -14.88 -9.09
C HIS A 21 8.29 -16.00 -8.05
N GLU A 22 9.17 -16.05 -7.04
CA GLU A 22 9.07 -17.01 -5.95
C GLU A 22 7.73 -16.88 -5.19
N THR A 23 7.30 -15.63 -4.96
CA THR A 23 6.01 -15.33 -4.32
C THR A 23 4.84 -15.82 -5.17
N GLU A 24 4.86 -15.56 -6.47
CA GLU A 24 3.85 -15.99 -7.43
C GLU A 24 3.75 -17.52 -7.48
N GLU A 25 4.89 -18.22 -7.58
CA GLU A 25 4.93 -19.69 -7.58
C GLU A 25 4.39 -20.27 -6.25
N ALA A 26 4.79 -19.72 -5.12
CA ALA A 26 4.34 -20.18 -3.81
C ALA A 26 2.81 -20.04 -3.65
N ILE A 27 2.23 -18.97 -4.21
CA ILE A 27 0.78 -18.76 -4.20
C ILE A 27 0.10 -19.78 -5.13
N ASN A 28 0.53 -19.88 -6.37
CA ASN A 28 -0.05 -20.80 -7.36
C ASN A 28 0.00 -22.27 -6.91
N LYS A 29 1.05 -22.64 -6.17
CA LYS A 29 1.16 -23.97 -5.53
C LYS A 29 0.06 -24.22 -4.49
N ARG A 30 -0.31 -23.20 -3.73
CA ARG A 30 -1.32 -23.30 -2.65
C ARG A 30 -2.75 -23.17 -3.15
N MET A 31 -2.94 -22.63 -4.37
CA MET A 31 -4.28 -22.48 -4.94
C MET A 31 -4.94 -23.83 -5.16
N SER A 32 -6.14 -24.01 -4.59
CA SER A 32 -6.96 -25.19 -4.79
C SER A 32 -7.58 -25.23 -6.19
N ASN A 33 -8.04 -24.08 -6.70
CA ASN A 33 -8.53 -23.97 -8.07
C ASN A 33 -7.36 -23.78 -9.03
N LYS A 34 -7.03 -24.82 -9.80
CA LYS A 34 -5.93 -24.82 -10.77
C LYS A 34 -6.24 -24.14 -12.10
N ASP A 35 -7.50 -23.79 -12.35
CA ASP A 35 -7.92 -23.03 -13.53
C ASP A 35 -7.61 -21.52 -13.38
N LEU A 36 -7.37 -21.09 -12.15
CA LEU A 36 -6.99 -19.72 -11.87
C LEU A 36 -5.47 -19.61 -11.77
N LYS A 37 -4.92 -18.60 -12.41
CA LYS A 37 -3.49 -18.26 -12.33
C LYS A 37 -3.32 -16.90 -11.68
N TYR A 38 -2.65 -16.88 -10.55
CA TYR A 38 -2.21 -15.65 -9.89
C TYR A 38 -0.95 -15.13 -10.57
N THR A 39 -0.89 -13.83 -10.84
CA THR A 39 0.28 -13.17 -11.41
C THR A 39 0.72 -12.01 -10.53
N LEU A 40 2.02 -11.83 -10.40
CA LEU A 40 2.65 -10.74 -9.65
C LEU A 40 3.80 -10.10 -10.45
N THR A 41 4.51 -10.90 -11.22
CA THR A 41 5.59 -10.46 -12.09
C THR A 41 5.12 -9.54 -13.21
N ASP A 42 3.84 -9.60 -13.60
CA ASP A 42 3.20 -8.68 -14.56
C ASP A 42 3.12 -7.23 -14.07
N LYS A 43 3.41 -6.97 -12.79
CA LYS A 43 3.51 -5.64 -12.21
C LYS A 43 4.89 -4.99 -12.39
N ILE A 44 5.85 -5.73 -12.93
CA ILE A 44 7.17 -5.19 -13.25
C ILE A 44 7.10 -4.50 -14.62
N LYS A 45 7.36 -3.20 -14.64
CA LYS A 45 7.47 -2.41 -15.87
C LYS A 45 8.80 -1.64 -15.85
N ASP A 46 9.58 -1.80 -16.88
CA ASP A 46 10.91 -1.17 -17.01
C ASP A 46 11.81 -1.42 -15.77
N GLY A 47 11.79 -2.64 -15.23
CA GLY A 47 12.55 -3.03 -14.05
C GLY A 47 12.07 -2.40 -12.72
N LYS A 48 10.85 -1.86 -12.68
CA LYS A 48 10.25 -1.23 -11.50
C LYS A 48 8.92 -1.86 -11.16
N LEU A 49 8.64 -1.98 -9.86
CA LEU A 49 7.34 -2.45 -9.39
C LEU A 49 6.31 -1.32 -9.47
N ILE A 50 5.24 -1.56 -10.22
CA ILE A 50 4.11 -0.64 -10.36
C ILE A 50 2.97 -1.08 -9.45
N VAL A 51 2.49 -0.15 -8.66
CA VAL A 51 1.41 -0.31 -7.68
C VAL A 51 0.21 0.52 -8.14
N GLN A 52 -1.00 0.01 -7.94
CA GLN A 52 -2.22 0.68 -8.40
C GLN A 52 -3.01 1.38 -7.27
N GLN A 53 -2.74 1.01 -6.01
CA GLN A 53 -3.48 1.59 -4.88
C GLN A 53 -2.58 1.78 -3.66
N GLY A 54 -2.72 2.92 -3.00
CA GLY A 54 -2.19 3.20 -1.67
C GLY A 54 -3.32 3.42 -0.67
N VAL A 55 -3.20 2.84 0.53
CA VAL A 55 -4.18 3.03 1.60
C VAL A 55 -3.47 3.34 2.91
N ILE A 56 -3.79 4.48 3.52
CA ILE A 56 -3.32 4.86 4.85
C ILE A 56 -4.53 4.83 5.77
N ALA A 57 -4.62 3.82 6.65
CA ALA A 57 -5.84 3.59 7.42
C ALA A 57 -5.61 2.89 8.76
N GLY A 58 -6.66 2.87 9.56
CA GLY A 58 -6.69 2.18 10.84
C GLY A 58 -5.94 2.90 11.95
N CYS A 59 -5.87 2.26 13.10
CA CYS A 59 -5.26 2.85 14.30
C CYS A 59 -3.74 3.03 14.18
N SER A 60 -3.07 2.28 13.30
CA SER A 60 -1.63 2.44 13.03
C SER A 60 -1.36 3.44 11.91
N GLY A 61 -1.93 3.23 10.72
CA GLY A 61 -1.67 4.09 9.55
C GLY A 61 -2.31 5.45 9.65
N GLY A 62 -3.58 5.51 10.04
CA GLY A 62 -4.38 6.74 10.10
C GLY A 62 -4.14 7.64 11.30
N ASN A 63 -3.11 7.41 12.11
CA ASN A 63 -2.79 8.31 13.23
C ASN A 63 -2.36 9.68 12.73
N TYR A 64 -2.48 10.69 13.60
CA TYR A 64 -2.20 12.09 13.27
C TYR A 64 -0.83 12.29 12.62
N SER A 65 0.22 11.75 13.23
CA SER A 65 1.60 11.95 12.75
C SER A 65 1.87 11.32 11.38
N ASN A 66 1.30 10.15 11.10
CA ASN A 66 1.45 9.49 9.81
C ASN A 66 0.73 10.23 8.68
N VAL A 67 -0.51 10.68 8.95
CA VAL A 67 -1.28 11.45 7.97
C VAL A 67 -0.63 12.81 7.69
N MET A 68 -0.15 13.50 8.73
CA MET A 68 0.62 14.74 8.58
C MET A 68 1.89 14.54 7.75
N ALA A 69 2.65 13.49 8.02
CA ALA A 69 3.88 13.19 7.28
C ALA A 69 3.60 12.87 5.80
N ALA A 70 2.56 12.09 5.53
CA ALA A 70 2.13 11.80 4.15
C ALA A 70 1.70 13.08 3.43
N ALA A 71 0.90 13.93 4.06
CA ALA A 71 0.47 15.21 3.48
C ALA A 71 1.65 16.15 3.20
N HIS A 72 2.65 16.18 4.09
CA HIS A 72 3.87 16.96 3.86
C HIS A 72 4.63 16.53 2.61
N ILE A 73 4.71 15.22 2.36
CA ILE A 73 5.32 14.66 1.15
C ILE A 73 4.48 15.02 -0.07
N LEU A 74 3.17 14.84 0.02
CA LEU A 74 2.23 15.09 -1.09
C LEU A 74 2.18 16.56 -1.54
N LYS A 75 2.59 17.51 -0.71
CA LYS A 75 2.80 18.92 -1.14
C LYS A 75 3.82 19.08 -2.27
N GLN A 76 4.69 18.11 -2.48
CA GLN A 76 5.76 18.16 -3.47
C GLN A 76 5.34 17.60 -4.83
N GLY A 77 4.15 17.01 -4.93
CA GLY A 77 3.64 16.40 -6.15
C GLY A 77 2.16 16.07 -6.06
N SER A 78 1.63 15.40 -7.08
CA SER A 78 0.23 14.99 -7.14
C SER A 78 0.14 13.48 -7.25
N SER A 79 -0.81 12.88 -6.53
CA SER A 79 -1.20 11.47 -6.67
C SER A 79 -2.18 11.24 -7.83
N ASN A 80 -2.60 12.29 -8.52
CA ASN A 80 -3.55 12.24 -9.64
C ASN A 80 -2.93 11.83 -10.98
N SER A 81 -1.68 11.45 -11.00
CA SER A 81 -1.03 10.96 -12.22
C SER A 81 -1.20 9.45 -12.35
N HIS A 82 -1.65 9.01 -13.52
CA HIS A 82 -1.75 7.60 -13.88
C HIS A 82 -2.86 6.81 -13.16
N ASP A 83 -2.76 5.50 -13.17
CA ASP A 83 -3.75 4.56 -12.63
C ASP A 83 -3.58 4.29 -11.12
N PHE A 84 -3.01 5.23 -10.36
CA PHE A 84 -2.80 5.09 -8.93
C PHE A 84 -3.86 5.85 -8.13
N SER A 85 -4.48 5.18 -7.15
CA SER A 85 -5.39 5.81 -6.19
C SER A 85 -4.77 5.84 -4.79
N LEU A 86 -4.99 6.94 -4.06
CA LEU A 86 -4.57 7.07 -2.66
C LEU A 86 -5.78 7.35 -1.78
N ASP A 87 -6.06 6.43 -0.85
CA ASP A 87 -7.14 6.53 0.12
C ASP A 87 -6.60 6.74 1.53
N VAL A 88 -7.11 7.74 2.25
CA VAL A 88 -6.65 8.09 3.58
C VAL A 88 -7.84 8.11 4.57
N TYR A 89 -7.71 7.33 5.65
CA TYR A 89 -8.67 7.24 6.74
C TYR A 89 -8.01 7.67 8.05
N PRO A 90 -8.46 8.72 8.73
CA PRO A 90 -7.95 9.06 10.05
C PRO A 90 -8.33 7.97 11.08
N SER A 91 -7.51 7.81 12.11
CA SER A 91 -7.68 6.76 13.11
C SER A 91 -8.88 6.95 14.02
N SER A 92 -9.35 8.19 14.16
CA SER A 92 -10.48 8.54 15.03
C SER A 92 -11.10 9.89 14.64
N GLN A 93 -12.28 10.17 15.17
CA GLN A 93 -12.98 11.43 14.92
C GLN A 93 -12.21 12.67 15.46
N PRO A 94 -11.59 12.63 16.64
CA PRO A 94 -10.73 13.74 17.08
C PRO A 94 -9.56 14.00 16.13
N VAL A 95 -8.87 12.95 15.69
CA VAL A 95 -7.78 13.08 14.70
C VAL A 95 -8.30 13.66 13.38
N TYR A 96 -9.47 13.21 12.92
CA TYR A 96 -10.12 13.80 11.74
C TYR A 96 -10.31 15.30 11.87
N LEU A 97 -10.88 15.73 12.99
CA LEU A 97 -11.16 17.15 13.26
C LEU A 97 -9.89 17.99 13.31
N ASP A 98 -8.83 17.49 13.94
CA ASP A 98 -7.54 18.20 14.02
C ASP A 98 -6.87 18.35 12.66
N LEU A 99 -6.94 17.30 11.80
CA LEU A 99 -6.44 17.34 10.43
C LEU A 99 -7.23 18.32 9.54
N VAL A 100 -8.54 18.49 9.79
CA VAL A 100 -9.35 19.52 9.13
C VAL A 100 -8.91 20.91 9.58
N ARG A 101 -8.80 21.13 10.88
CA ARG A 101 -8.49 22.45 11.48
C ARG A 101 -7.11 22.99 11.07
N ASN A 102 -6.13 22.12 10.93
CA ASN A 102 -4.77 22.52 10.56
C ASN A 102 -4.51 22.57 9.04
N GLY A 103 -5.54 22.30 8.20
CA GLY A 103 -5.44 22.37 6.74
C GLY A 103 -4.84 21.14 6.07
N THR A 104 -4.51 20.08 6.82
CA THR A 104 -3.94 18.84 6.25
C THR A 104 -4.88 18.17 5.25
N VAL A 105 -6.18 18.18 5.56
CA VAL A 105 -7.20 17.60 4.64
C VAL A 105 -7.22 18.32 3.30
N SER A 106 -7.15 19.66 3.30
CA SER A 106 -7.05 20.43 2.05
C SER A 106 -5.83 20.03 1.24
N THR A 107 -4.67 19.91 1.89
CA THR A 107 -3.43 19.45 1.24
C THR A 107 -3.57 18.08 0.59
N LEU A 108 -4.20 17.13 1.28
CA LEU A 108 -4.44 15.78 0.75
C LEU A 108 -5.35 15.80 -0.47
N LEU A 109 -6.45 16.57 -0.40
CA LEU A 109 -7.41 16.71 -1.50
C LEU A 109 -6.79 17.42 -2.70
N GLU A 110 -6.00 18.48 -2.51
CA GLU A 110 -5.27 19.19 -3.57
C GLU A 110 -4.27 18.28 -4.26
N ALA A 111 -3.63 17.37 -3.53
CA ALA A 111 -2.75 16.36 -4.09
C ALA A 111 -3.50 15.22 -4.80
N GLY A 112 -4.83 15.15 -4.70
CA GLY A 112 -5.68 14.16 -5.33
C GLY A 112 -5.93 12.91 -4.50
N ALA A 113 -5.55 12.89 -3.24
CA ALA A 113 -5.91 11.80 -2.33
C ALA A 113 -7.41 11.84 -1.98
N ILE A 114 -8.00 10.68 -1.80
CA ILE A 114 -9.39 10.53 -1.34
C ILE A 114 -9.37 10.47 0.19
N PHE A 115 -9.81 11.54 0.84
CA PHE A 115 -9.88 11.58 2.30
C PHE A 115 -11.26 11.16 2.80
N LYS A 116 -11.31 10.17 3.67
CA LYS A 116 -12.54 9.55 4.16
C LYS A 116 -12.72 9.75 5.66
N THR A 117 -13.90 9.40 6.17
CA THR A 117 -14.19 9.45 7.62
C THR A 117 -13.41 8.38 8.38
N ALA A 118 -13.25 8.56 9.69
CA ALA A 118 -12.60 7.58 10.56
C ALA A 118 -13.35 6.24 10.51
N PHE A 119 -12.76 5.25 9.89
CA PHE A 119 -13.33 3.93 9.72
C PHE A 119 -12.25 2.88 9.56
N CYS A 120 -12.40 1.74 10.21
CA CYS A 120 -11.43 0.64 10.18
C CYS A 120 -11.65 -0.34 9.02
N GLY A 121 -12.49 0.02 8.06
CA GLY A 121 -12.91 -0.82 6.93
C GLY A 121 -11.76 -1.48 6.16
N PRO A 122 -10.76 -0.73 5.70
CA PRO A 122 -9.65 -1.31 4.93
C PRO A 122 -8.83 -2.37 5.68
N CYS A 123 -8.89 -2.39 7.02
CA CYS A 123 -8.19 -3.39 7.83
C CYS A 123 -8.88 -4.77 7.85
N PHE A 124 -10.14 -4.86 7.39
CA PHE A 124 -10.90 -6.11 7.40
C PHE A 124 -11.72 -6.37 6.11
N GLY A 125 -11.39 -5.67 5.03
CA GLY A 125 -12.01 -5.91 3.72
C GLY A 125 -13.37 -5.24 3.51
N ALA A 126 -13.68 -4.19 4.28
CA ALA A 126 -14.88 -3.37 4.10
C ALA A 126 -14.50 -2.00 3.53
N GLY A 127 -14.37 -1.92 2.24
CA GLY A 127 -13.95 -0.72 1.50
C GLY A 127 -12.52 -0.82 0.98
N ASP A 128 -12.26 -0.04 -0.06
CA ASP A 128 -10.98 0.04 -0.77
C ASP A 128 -10.43 -1.33 -1.22
N THR A 129 -11.34 -2.19 -1.66
CA THR A 129 -10.95 -3.43 -2.33
C THR A 129 -10.20 -3.07 -3.61
N PRO A 130 -8.97 -3.57 -3.80
CA PRO A 130 -8.23 -3.31 -5.03
C PRO A 130 -8.98 -3.85 -6.25
N ALA A 131 -8.71 -3.28 -7.42
CA ALA A 131 -9.18 -3.85 -8.67
C ALA A 131 -8.66 -5.28 -8.84
N ASN A 132 -9.33 -6.06 -9.68
CA ASN A 132 -8.89 -7.43 -9.93
C ASN A 132 -7.46 -7.45 -10.48
N ASN A 133 -6.63 -8.31 -9.92
CA ASN A 133 -5.20 -8.41 -10.18
C ASN A 133 -4.39 -7.13 -9.87
N ALA A 134 -4.93 -6.16 -9.13
CA ALA A 134 -4.16 -4.97 -8.73
C ALA A 134 -3.24 -5.25 -7.54
N PHE A 135 -2.20 -4.43 -7.42
CA PHE A 135 -1.32 -4.41 -6.27
C PHE A 135 -1.59 -3.17 -5.42
N SER A 136 -1.92 -3.39 -4.15
CA SER A 136 -2.20 -2.37 -3.16
C SER A 136 -1.10 -2.32 -2.09
N ILE A 137 -0.61 -1.14 -1.76
CA ILE A 137 0.30 -0.91 -0.64
C ILE A 137 -0.46 -0.22 0.49
N ARG A 138 -0.32 -0.73 1.72
CA ARG A 138 -1.15 -0.29 2.83
C ARG A 138 -0.36 -0.02 4.11
N HIS A 139 -0.66 1.08 4.76
CA HIS A 139 -0.37 1.26 6.17
C HIS A 139 -1.63 0.98 6.97
N THR A 140 -1.84 -0.27 7.30
CA THR A 140 -2.96 -0.76 8.12
C THR A 140 -2.42 -1.64 9.25
N THR A 141 -3.26 -1.94 10.23
CA THR A 141 -2.82 -2.67 11.43
C THR A 141 -2.45 -4.12 11.15
N ARG A 142 -3.07 -4.73 10.13
CA ARG A 142 -2.95 -6.18 9.87
C ARG A 142 -3.05 -6.49 8.39
N ASN A 143 -2.29 -7.49 7.98
CA ASN A 143 -2.37 -8.06 6.66
C ASN A 143 -2.62 -9.56 6.78
N PHE A 144 -3.86 -9.97 6.57
CA PHE A 144 -4.29 -11.37 6.52
C PHE A 144 -4.85 -11.69 5.14
N PRO A 145 -4.89 -12.95 4.77
CA PRO A 145 -5.56 -13.37 3.55
C PRO A 145 -6.96 -12.77 3.40
N ASN A 146 -7.25 -12.23 2.21
CA ASN A 146 -8.53 -11.60 1.82
C ASN A 146 -8.96 -10.40 2.69
N ARG A 147 -8.07 -9.83 3.48
CA ARG A 147 -8.35 -8.63 4.29
C ARG A 147 -8.53 -7.37 3.44
N GLU A 148 -8.06 -7.39 2.23
CA GLU A 148 -8.27 -6.33 1.23
C GLU A 148 -9.67 -6.37 0.61
N GLY A 149 -10.46 -7.43 0.86
CA GLY A 149 -11.83 -7.58 0.41
C GLY A 149 -12.01 -8.35 -0.89
N SER A 150 -10.93 -8.83 -1.53
CA SER A 150 -11.06 -9.69 -2.72
C SER A 150 -11.75 -11.02 -2.39
N LYS A 151 -12.39 -11.61 -3.38
CA LYS A 151 -13.15 -12.86 -3.27
C LYS A 151 -12.62 -13.91 -4.25
N PRO A 152 -11.54 -14.64 -3.92
CA PRO A 152 -10.91 -15.60 -4.83
C PRO A 152 -11.86 -16.68 -5.34
N GLY A 153 -12.80 -17.14 -4.51
CA GLY A 153 -13.85 -18.09 -4.93
C GLY A 153 -14.79 -17.57 -6.03
N LYS A 154 -14.73 -16.25 -6.31
CA LYS A 154 -15.43 -15.61 -7.45
C LYS A 154 -14.45 -15.13 -8.53
N GLY A 155 -13.23 -15.61 -8.54
CA GLY A 155 -12.19 -15.25 -9.52
C GLY A 155 -11.58 -13.86 -9.30
N GLN A 156 -11.74 -13.27 -8.12
CA GLN A 156 -11.13 -11.98 -7.77
C GLN A 156 -9.82 -12.20 -7.02
N PHE A 157 -8.75 -11.61 -7.52
CA PHE A 157 -7.45 -11.58 -6.85
C PHE A 157 -6.98 -10.15 -6.67
N ALA A 158 -6.24 -9.92 -5.62
CA ALA A 158 -5.48 -8.69 -5.44
C ALA A 158 -4.24 -8.98 -4.61
N SER A 159 -3.21 -8.18 -4.78
CA SER A 159 -1.98 -8.26 -3.99
C SER A 159 -1.95 -7.13 -2.98
N VAL A 160 -1.51 -7.41 -1.76
CA VAL A 160 -1.35 -6.38 -0.73
C VAL A 160 0.00 -6.50 -0.06
N ALA A 161 0.71 -5.39 0.07
CA ALA A 161 1.88 -5.26 0.91
C ALA A 161 1.64 -4.23 2.01
N LEU A 162 2.20 -4.48 3.20
CA LEU A 162 2.24 -3.48 4.26
C LEU A 162 3.52 -2.67 4.17
N MET A 163 3.39 -1.36 4.27
CA MET A 163 4.50 -0.42 4.35
C MET A 163 4.09 0.85 5.10
N ASP A 164 5.03 1.74 5.34
CA ASP A 164 4.77 2.99 6.05
C ASP A 164 4.06 4.06 5.19
N ALA A 165 3.38 4.99 5.85
CA ALA A 165 2.59 6.02 5.19
C ALA A 165 3.43 6.99 4.35
N ARG A 166 4.70 7.21 4.70
CA ARG A 166 5.60 8.11 3.98
C ARG A 166 5.97 7.51 2.63
N SER A 167 6.37 6.23 2.61
CA SER A 167 6.70 5.53 1.36
C SER A 167 5.46 5.34 0.47
N ILE A 168 4.26 5.18 1.05
CA ILE A 168 3.02 5.22 0.28
C ILE A 168 2.84 6.58 -0.40
N ALA A 169 3.06 7.69 0.33
CA ALA A 169 2.93 9.03 -0.23
C ALA A 169 3.98 9.31 -1.34
N VAL A 170 5.24 8.86 -1.15
CA VAL A 170 6.28 8.96 -2.19
C VAL A 170 5.92 8.15 -3.41
N THR A 171 5.45 6.92 -3.23
CA THR A 171 4.98 6.07 -4.33
C THR A 171 3.82 6.73 -5.08
N ALA A 172 2.92 7.41 -4.37
CA ALA A 172 1.81 8.14 -4.98
C ALA A 172 2.28 9.28 -5.89
N ILE A 173 3.20 10.15 -5.44
CA ILE A 173 3.72 11.24 -6.27
C ILE A 173 4.59 10.75 -7.43
N ASN A 174 5.12 9.54 -7.34
CA ASN A 174 5.86 8.87 -8.43
C ASN A 174 4.94 8.03 -9.35
N GLY A 175 3.65 8.32 -9.35
CA GLY A 175 2.70 7.68 -10.28
C GLY A 175 2.53 6.18 -10.07
N GLY A 176 2.67 5.69 -8.84
CA GLY A 176 2.56 4.27 -8.48
C GLY A 176 3.86 3.47 -8.62
N VAL A 177 4.96 4.09 -8.98
CA VAL A 177 6.28 3.42 -8.95
C VAL A 177 6.72 3.24 -7.50
N LEU A 178 6.87 2.00 -7.03
CA LEU A 178 7.25 1.71 -5.66
C LEU A 178 8.57 2.40 -5.29
N THR A 179 8.50 3.30 -4.33
CA THR A 179 9.64 4.15 -3.94
C THR A 179 9.71 4.27 -2.42
N SER A 180 10.93 4.16 -1.88
CA SER A 180 11.21 4.40 -0.46
C SER A 180 11.12 5.89 -0.11
N SER A 181 10.60 6.19 1.07
CA SER A 181 10.64 7.55 1.61
C SER A 181 12.07 8.08 1.85
N GLU A 182 13.06 7.21 1.95
CA GLU A 182 14.47 7.59 2.06
C GLU A 182 14.96 8.36 0.83
N ALA A 183 14.39 8.11 -0.34
CA ALA A 183 14.72 8.83 -1.56
C ALA A 183 14.45 10.35 -1.46
N ILE A 184 13.52 10.79 -0.62
CA ILE A 184 13.23 12.21 -0.37
C ILE A 184 14.09 12.76 0.79
N TRP A 185 14.43 11.92 1.78
CA TRP A 185 15.18 12.34 2.95
C TRP A 185 16.66 12.60 2.72
N THR A 186 17.24 12.04 1.68
CA THR A 186 18.62 12.36 1.26
C THR A 186 18.80 13.84 0.92
N THR A 187 17.71 14.55 0.69
CA THR A 187 17.71 16.01 0.47
C THR A 187 17.45 16.82 1.74
N MET A 188 16.93 16.24 2.82
CA MET A 188 16.42 17.00 3.97
C MET A 188 16.99 16.67 5.37
N SER A 189 17.55 15.53 5.64
CA SER A 189 18.38 15.25 6.83
C SER A 189 18.73 13.76 7.01
N LYS A 190 19.96 13.51 7.46
CA LYS A 190 20.57 12.19 7.69
C LYS A 190 20.09 11.51 8.98
N SER A 191 18.82 11.30 9.17
CA SER A 191 18.34 10.50 10.30
C SER A 191 16.98 9.95 9.97
N LEU A 192 16.89 8.66 9.68
CA LEU A 192 15.79 7.80 10.12
C LEU A 192 15.69 6.49 9.30
N THR A 193 15.79 5.40 10.01
CA THR A 193 15.20 4.05 9.85
C THR A 193 14.85 3.55 8.44
N ASN A 194 15.47 2.45 8.06
CA ASN A 194 15.13 1.63 6.89
C ASN A 194 13.63 1.41 6.76
N THR A 195 13.08 1.82 5.64
CA THR A 195 11.68 1.58 5.30
C THR A 195 11.52 0.15 4.81
N THR A 196 10.67 -0.60 5.48
CA THR A 196 10.41 -2.01 5.18
C THR A 196 9.06 -2.18 4.50
N ILE A 197 9.03 -2.96 3.43
CA ILE A 197 7.80 -3.47 2.81
C ILE A 197 7.61 -4.93 3.19
N ASN A 198 6.41 -5.31 3.55
CA ASN A 198 6.05 -6.69 3.85
C ASN A 198 5.06 -7.22 2.81
N LEU A 199 5.54 -8.12 1.96
CA LEU A 199 4.73 -8.82 0.98
C LEU A 199 3.94 -9.93 1.68
N CYS A 200 2.63 -9.78 1.72
CA CYS A 200 1.75 -10.81 2.25
C CYS A 200 1.06 -11.55 1.12
N ASN A 201 1.25 -12.84 1.12
CA ASN A 201 0.54 -13.72 0.20
C ASN A 201 -0.94 -13.69 0.50
N LEU A 202 -1.70 -13.22 -0.45
CA LEU A 202 -3.14 -13.16 -0.37
C LEU A 202 -3.74 -14.53 -0.32
N GLY A 203 -4.45 -14.71 0.69
CA GLY A 203 -5.25 -15.75 1.11
C GLY A 203 -5.85 -16.69 0.12
N LEU A 204 -5.24 -17.80 0.06
CA LEU A 204 -5.79 -19.01 -0.51
C LEU A 204 -6.02 -20.07 0.56
N SER A 205 -6.18 -19.65 1.81
CA SER A 205 -6.61 -20.51 2.90
C SER A 205 -8.11 -20.36 3.08
N GLY A 206 -8.89 -21.18 2.45
CA GLY A 206 -10.33 -21.21 2.65
C GLY A 206 -11.13 -21.59 1.41
N LEU A 207 -10.70 -22.63 0.77
CA LEU A 207 -11.53 -23.49 -0.08
C LEU A 207 -11.38 -24.92 0.37
#